data_841425e33ec2503efe78003c1473424c
#
_entry.id   841425e33ec2503efe78003c1473424c
#
_cell.length_a   1.000
_cell.length_b   1.000
_cell.length_c   1.000
_cell.angle_alpha   90.00
_cell.angle_beta   90.00
_cell.angle_gamma   90.00
#
_symmetry.space_group_name_H-M   'P 1'
#
loop_
_entity.id
_entity.type
_entity.pdbx_description
1 polymer ?
#
loop_
_entity_poly.entity_id
_entity_poly.type
_entity_poly.pdbx_seq_one_letter_code
_entity_poly.pdbx_strand_id
1 'polypeptide(L)'
;GNAIAQVWREDPERILRYALDDVTETERLARHLSGSTFYLAQMVPMPYGQAARTGPAAKIEALFVRGYLHARHSLPKAEWGSQVMGGYTDVFITGVVGPIVYADVESLYPSIMLNYDVKPASDALGLFPRLLRTLTALRFTTKDAMRGADGHTRGELDARQTSYKNLINSFYGNLGFGMALFNDFAEADRVASVGQDLLRSIIRHIRQAGGRVVEVDTDGVLFVPPPGVEGDAAERAFVDGLSDLMPPGIRVGFDGRFRRMLSYKKKNYALLDYDGHLKFKGSSLVSRSIERFGRRFVREATALLLEEDIAGLHALFLGYRRAIQQHDWAEGVESFQRIETLKNTLDAYERDVNENKRPRAAAYELARQRGVETGRTIRVGERVAYYLASAERGARGFEAARVAEAWDPAAPDESTPYYLDRLDQFAARFEPFFATPHDFRQVFSEEDLFGFDPRGIRLRVDERPPEELEDDVPF
;
A
#
# COMPACT_ATOMS: atom_id res chain seq x y z
N GLY A 1 -30.48 -10.08 13.06
CA GLY A 1 -31.17 -10.37 14.36
C GLY A 1 -32.30 -11.37 14.23
N ASN A 2 -33.26 -11.12 13.35
CA ASN A 2 -34.48 -11.98 13.25
C ASN A 2 -34.16 -13.40 12.75
N ALA A 3 -33.26 -13.57 11.81
CA ALA A 3 -32.89 -14.90 11.30
C ALA A 3 -32.22 -15.77 12.38
N ILE A 4 -31.35 -15.22 13.22
CA ILE A 4 -30.72 -15.96 14.33
C ILE A 4 -31.77 -16.38 15.36
N ALA A 5 -32.72 -15.50 15.72
CA ALA A 5 -33.75 -15.80 16.67
C ALA A 5 -34.74 -16.87 16.15
N GLN A 6 -34.98 -16.93 14.85
CA GLN A 6 -35.77 -17.96 14.22
C GLN A 6 -35.05 -19.31 14.23
N VAL A 7 -33.80 -19.35 13.75
CA VAL A 7 -33.00 -20.59 13.73
C VAL A 7 -32.75 -21.11 15.15
N TRP A 8 -32.59 -20.22 16.16
CA TRP A 8 -32.49 -20.63 17.55
C TRP A 8 -33.72 -21.42 18.05
N ARG A 9 -34.91 -21.08 17.56
CA ARG A 9 -36.14 -21.80 17.94
C ARG A 9 -36.28 -23.12 17.17
N GLU A 10 -35.80 -23.17 15.94
CA GLU A 10 -35.98 -24.32 15.04
C GLU A 10 -34.84 -25.34 15.17
N ASP A 11 -33.59 -24.86 15.31
CA ASP A 11 -32.39 -25.69 15.42
C ASP A 11 -31.34 -24.97 16.31
N PRO A 12 -31.45 -25.07 17.65
CA PRO A 12 -30.51 -24.48 18.58
C PRO A 12 -29.05 -24.98 18.38
N GLU A 13 -28.89 -26.25 18.01
CA GLU A 13 -27.56 -26.85 17.82
C GLU A 13 -26.80 -26.20 16.64
N ARG A 14 -27.52 -25.80 15.63
CA ARG A 14 -26.90 -25.04 14.50
C ARG A 14 -26.33 -23.72 14.95
N ILE A 15 -27.04 -22.99 15.81
CA ILE A 15 -26.57 -21.72 16.36
C ILE A 15 -25.38 -21.94 17.30
N LEU A 16 -25.40 -22.99 18.11
CA LEU A 16 -24.25 -23.31 18.99
C LEU A 16 -23.02 -23.68 18.18
N ARG A 17 -23.15 -24.46 17.12
CA ARG A 17 -22.03 -24.76 16.21
C ARG A 17 -21.50 -23.49 15.56
N TYR A 18 -22.36 -22.65 15.02
CA TYR A 18 -21.97 -21.36 14.44
C TYR A 18 -21.20 -20.47 15.43
N ALA A 19 -21.71 -20.35 16.68
CA ALA A 19 -21.06 -19.58 17.72
C ALA A 19 -19.70 -20.17 18.12
N LEU A 20 -19.57 -21.51 18.15
CA LEU A 20 -18.29 -22.17 18.41
C LEU A 20 -17.27 -21.94 17.29
N ASP A 21 -17.73 -21.97 16.03
CA ASP A 21 -16.89 -21.67 14.88
C ASP A 21 -16.38 -20.21 14.94
N ASP A 22 -17.26 -19.24 15.22
CA ASP A 22 -16.89 -17.82 15.39
C ASP A 22 -15.83 -17.63 16.49
N VAL A 23 -15.98 -18.31 17.63
CA VAL A 23 -15.02 -18.26 18.75
C VAL A 23 -13.70 -18.90 18.33
N THR A 24 -13.74 -20.06 17.68
CA THR A 24 -12.56 -20.79 17.21
C THR A 24 -11.78 -19.99 16.15
N GLU A 25 -12.48 -19.38 15.20
CA GLU A 25 -11.87 -18.51 14.19
C GLU A 25 -11.26 -17.26 14.82
N THR A 26 -11.96 -16.63 15.77
CA THR A 26 -11.46 -15.48 16.53
C THR A 26 -10.20 -15.83 17.30
N GLU A 27 -10.16 -17.00 17.96
CA GLU A 27 -8.96 -17.48 18.68
C GLU A 27 -7.79 -17.70 17.72
N ARG A 28 -8.02 -18.37 16.59
CA ARG A 28 -6.99 -18.59 15.55
C ARG A 28 -6.45 -17.28 15.01
N LEU A 29 -7.32 -16.33 14.68
CA LEU A 29 -6.93 -15.00 14.23
C LEU A 29 -6.14 -14.26 15.30
N ALA A 30 -6.57 -14.30 16.56
CA ALA A 30 -5.85 -13.67 17.67
C ALA A 30 -4.45 -14.28 17.83
N ARG A 31 -4.31 -15.59 17.79
CA ARG A 31 -3.01 -16.27 17.86
C ARG A 31 -2.09 -15.89 16.72
N HIS A 32 -2.63 -15.79 15.50
CA HIS A 32 -1.85 -15.45 14.30
C HIS A 32 -1.41 -13.98 14.26
N LEU A 33 -2.29 -13.05 14.62
CA LEU A 33 -2.08 -11.61 14.46
C LEU A 33 -1.50 -10.91 15.69
N SER A 34 -1.65 -11.48 16.87
CA SER A 34 -1.33 -10.78 18.13
C SER A 34 0.11 -10.92 18.60
N GLY A 35 0.91 -11.80 18.00
CA GLY A 35 2.26 -12.11 18.49
C GLY A 35 3.14 -10.86 18.67
N SER A 36 3.26 -10.01 17.65
CA SER A 36 4.05 -8.79 17.76
C SER A 36 3.47 -7.79 18.76
N THR A 37 2.14 -7.69 18.87
CA THR A 37 1.46 -6.81 19.84
C THR A 37 1.68 -7.32 21.29
N PHE A 38 1.74 -8.63 21.49
CA PHE A 38 2.02 -9.23 22.79
C PHE A 38 3.41 -8.83 23.30
N TYR A 39 4.44 -9.02 22.48
CA TYR A 39 5.81 -8.61 22.85
C TYR A 39 5.94 -7.08 23.00
N LEU A 40 5.21 -6.33 22.19
CA LEU A 40 5.17 -4.88 22.32
C LEU A 40 4.58 -4.45 23.68
N ALA A 41 3.48 -5.06 24.11
CA ALA A 41 2.84 -4.76 25.38
C ALA A 41 3.70 -5.13 26.60
N GLN A 42 4.66 -6.04 26.47
CA GLN A 42 5.65 -6.32 27.52
C GLN A 42 6.70 -5.21 27.68
N MET A 43 6.95 -4.41 26.66
CA MET A 43 7.95 -3.34 26.66
C MET A 43 7.35 -1.99 27.04
N VAL A 44 6.18 -1.67 26.50
CA VAL A 44 5.55 -0.38 26.74
C VAL A 44 4.72 -0.39 28.04
N PRO A 45 4.66 0.71 28.79
CA PRO A 45 3.91 0.79 30.04
C PRO A 45 2.40 0.97 29.80
N MET A 46 1.80 0.01 29.08
CA MET A 46 0.38 0.02 28.71
C MET A 46 -0.21 -1.38 28.83
N PRO A 47 -1.48 -1.52 29.28
CA PRO A 47 -2.20 -2.78 29.17
C PRO A 47 -2.30 -3.25 27.71
N TYR A 48 -2.34 -4.58 27.47
CA TYR A 48 -2.36 -5.17 26.14
C TYR A 48 -3.40 -4.55 25.21
N GLY A 49 -4.66 -4.44 25.66
CA GLY A 49 -5.74 -3.86 24.85
C GLY A 49 -5.52 -2.38 24.48
N GLN A 50 -4.81 -1.63 25.31
CA GLN A 50 -4.40 -0.26 25.00
C GLN A 50 -3.24 -0.26 24.00
N ALA A 51 -2.21 -1.07 24.23
CA ALA A 51 -1.08 -1.21 23.33
C ALA A 51 -1.52 -1.62 21.90
N ALA A 52 -2.55 -2.50 21.78
CA ALA A 52 -3.10 -2.91 20.50
C ALA A 52 -3.77 -1.76 19.71
N ARG A 53 -4.38 -0.80 20.41
CA ARG A 53 -5.15 0.30 19.80
C ARG A 53 -4.39 1.64 19.71
N THR A 54 -3.29 1.76 20.43
CA THR A 54 -2.50 2.99 20.48
C THR A 54 -1.53 3.06 19.31
N GLY A 55 -1.37 4.24 18.72
CA GLY A 55 -0.41 4.49 17.63
C GLY A 55 1.05 4.37 18.09
N PRO A 56 1.99 4.18 17.15
CA PRO A 56 3.42 3.98 17.47
C PRO A 56 4.05 5.14 18.25
N ALA A 57 3.78 6.38 17.86
CA ALA A 57 4.34 7.58 18.53
C ALA A 57 4.01 7.61 20.03
N ALA A 58 2.75 7.39 20.40
CA ALA A 58 2.35 7.39 21.81
C ALA A 58 2.96 6.24 22.62
N LYS A 59 3.35 5.13 21.98
CA LYS A 59 4.07 4.04 22.63
C LYS A 59 5.51 4.43 22.98
N ILE A 60 6.19 5.10 22.05
CA ILE A 60 7.54 5.64 22.30
C ILE A 60 7.48 6.69 23.39
N GLU A 61 6.52 7.60 23.31
CA GLU A 61 6.32 8.64 24.32
C GLU A 61 6.09 8.05 25.72
N ALA A 62 5.28 7.01 25.82
CA ALA A 62 5.06 6.32 27.11
C ALA A 62 6.36 5.73 27.70
N LEU A 63 7.28 5.25 26.86
CA LEU A 63 8.60 4.80 27.32
C LEU A 63 9.45 5.96 27.84
N PHE A 64 9.46 7.09 27.17
CA PHE A 64 10.17 8.30 27.63
C PHE A 64 9.59 8.83 28.93
N VAL A 65 8.26 9.01 28.97
CA VAL A 65 7.56 9.48 30.19
C VAL A 65 7.89 8.57 31.36
N ARG A 66 7.81 7.23 31.22
CA ARG A 66 8.20 6.27 32.25
C ARG A 66 9.64 6.49 32.71
N GLY A 67 10.58 6.65 31.78
CA GLY A 67 11.99 6.85 32.11
C GLY A 67 12.24 8.13 32.89
N TYR A 68 11.61 9.24 32.51
CA TYR A 68 11.70 10.52 33.19
C TYR A 68 11.08 10.47 34.60
N LEU A 69 9.89 9.87 34.74
CA LEU A 69 9.24 9.69 36.05
C LEU A 69 10.08 8.81 36.98
N HIS A 70 10.68 7.73 36.50
CA HIS A 70 11.59 6.91 37.27
C HIS A 70 12.83 7.69 37.74
N ALA A 71 13.35 8.56 36.89
CA ALA A 71 14.48 9.43 37.23
C ALA A 71 14.05 10.64 38.09
N ARG A 72 12.78 10.77 38.43
CA ARG A 72 12.21 11.93 39.13
C ARG A 72 12.54 13.26 38.43
N HIS A 73 12.57 13.24 37.10
CA HIS A 73 12.87 14.41 36.30
C HIS A 73 11.57 14.97 35.71
N SER A 74 11.52 16.31 35.52
CA SER A 74 10.38 16.97 34.87
C SER A 74 10.26 16.54 33.40
N LEU A 75 9.01 16.43 32.93
CA LEU A 75 8.73 16.19 31.52
C LEU A 75 8.90 17.48 30.72
N PRO A 76 9.44 17.40 29.50
CA PRO A 76 9.49 18.57 28.62
C PRO A 76 8.09 18.96 28.13
N LYS A 77 8.00 20.11 27.52
CA LYS A 77 6.82 20.59 26.79
C LYS A 77 7.05 20.37 25.32
N ALA A 78 6.00 19.91 24.62
CA ALA A 78 6.04 19.80 23.16
C ALA A 78 6.35 21.14 22.49
N GLU A 79 7.20 21.12 21.48
CA GLU A 79 7.44 22.29 20.63
C GLU A 79 6.29 22.49 19.65
N TRP A 80 6.00 23.76 19.34
CA TRP A 80 5.05 24.12 18.30
C TRP A 80 5.77 24.27 16.96
N GLY A 81 5.28 23.63 15.93
CA GLY A 81 5.87 23.69 14.61
C GLY A 81 5.41 22.55 13.73
N SER A 82 6.09 22.38 12.62
CA SER A 82 5.92 21.27 11.69
C SER A 82 7.25 20.95 11.04
N GLN A 83 7.48 19.69 10.77
CA GLN A 83 8.59 19.22 9.93
C GLN A 83 8.39 19.72 8.50
N VAL A 84 9.46 20.23 7.87
CA VAL A 84 9.45 20.76 6.50
C VAL A 84 9.95 19.71 5.51
N MET A 85 11.00 18.97 5.87
CA MET A 85 11.64 18.01 4.98
C MET A 85 11.03 16.61 5.11
N GLY A 86 10.85 15.94 3.96
CA GLY A 86 10.44 14.55 3.88
C GLY A 86 11.52 13.63 3.30
N GLY A 87 11.20 12.33 3.19
CA GLY A 87 12.06 11.38 2.49
C GLY A 87 12.15 11.68 1.00
N TYR A 88 13.29 11.36 0.40
CA TYR A 88 13.49 11.55 -1.04
C TYR A 88 12.68 10.52 -1.83
N THR A 89 11.84 11.00 -2.72
CA THR A 89 11.06 10.15 -3.62
C THR A 89 11.00 10.79 -4.99
N ASP A 90 11.47 10.08 -6.00
CA ASP A 90 11.46 10.57 -7.38
C ASP A 90 11.39 9.44 -8.40
N VAL A 91 10.92 9.77 -9.62
CA VAL A 91 10.85 8.87 -10.78
C VAL A 91 11.66 9.47 -11.91
N PHE A 92 12.63 8.72 -12.39
CA PHE A 92 13.53 9.13 -13.46
C PHE A 92 13.19 8.49 -14.80
N ILE A 93 12.60 7.28 -14.76
CA ILE A 93 12.18 6.58 -15.97
C ILE A 93 10.75 6.13 -15.77
N THR A 94 9.87 6.41 -16.74
CA THR A 94 8.51 5.87 -16.80
C THR A 94 8.35 4.98 -18.02
N GLY A 95 7.45 3.99 -17.94
CA GLY A 95 7.25 2.98 -18.97
C GLY A 95 7.67 1.59 -18.53
N VAL A 96 7.83 0.68 -19.48
CA VAL A 96 8.29 -0.70 -19.26
C VAL A 96 9.81 -0.74 -19.36
N VAL A 97 10.47 -1.11 -18.27
CA VAL A 97 11.94 -1.16 -18.18
C VAL A 97 12.39 -2.43 -17.48
N GLY A 98 13.62 -2.88 -17.76
CA GLY A 98 14.24 -4.03 -17.10
C GLY A 98 15.56 -4.43 -17.75
N PRO A 99 16.32 -5.32 -17.11
CA PRO A 99 16.09 -5.89 -15.77
C PRO A 99 16.20 -4.84 -14.65
N ILE A 100 15.63 -5.12 -13.48
CA ILE A 100 15.62 -4.20 -12.34
C ILE A 100 16.23 -4.86 -11.11
N VAL A 101 17.10 -4.11 -10.45
CA VAL A 101 17.60 -4.42 -9.10
C VAL A 101 17.00 -3.41 -8.12
N TYR A 102 16.59 -3.91 -6.96
CA TYR A 102 16.11 -3.09 -5.86
C TYR A 102 17.12 -3.13 -4.72
N ALA A 103 17.74 -2.00 -4.46
CA ALA A 103 18.64 -1.78 -3.33
C ALA A 103 17.93 -0.91 -2.29
N ASP A 104 17.95 -1.33 -1.03
CA ASP A 104 17.28 -0.67 0.10
C ASP A 104 18.28 -0.37 1.21
N VAL A 105 18.22 0.83 1.80
CA VAL A 105 19.08 1.19 2.93
C VAL A 105 18.49 0.63 4.21
N GLU A 106 19.17 -0.33 4.81
CA GLU A 106 18.70 -1.03 6.00
C GLU A 106 18.42 -0.07 7.16
N SER A 107 17.13 0.10 7.51
CA SER A 107 16.70 0.97 8.60
C SER A 107 17.27 2.38 8.49
N LEU A 108 17.13 3.03 7.33
CA LEU A 108 17.77 4.32 6.99
C LEU A 108 17.71 5.34 8.12
N TYR A 109 16.53 5.78 8.55
CA TYR A 109 16.41 6.80 9.59
C TYR A 109 16.93 6.39 10.97
N PRO A 110 16.64 5.17 11.48
CA PRO A 110 17.26 4.68 12.70
C PRO A 110 18.80 4.66 12.65
N SER A 111 19.36 4.24 11.52
CA SER A 111 20.81 4.20 11.33
C SER A 111 21.42 5.61 11.31
N ILE A 112 20.76 6.56 10.65
CA ILE A 112 21.17 7.98 10.66
C ILE A 112 21.11 8.52 12.10
N MET A 113 20.00 8.33 12.80
CA MET A 113 19.86 8.84 14.17
C MET A 113 20.95 8.32 15.10
N LEU A 114 21.37 7.07 14.94
CA LEU A 114 22.44 6.49 15.76
C LEU A 114 23.83 6.97 15.36
N ASN A 115 24.11 7.13 14.06
CA ASN A 115 25.42 7.54 13.55
C ASN A 115 25.70 9.03 13.79
N TYR A 116 24.69 9.86 13.70
CA TYR A 116 24.82 11.32 13.81
C TYR A 116 24.40 11.84 15.18
N ASP A 117 24.24 10.94 16.17
CA ASP A 117 23.84 11.23 17.57
C ASP A 117 22.61 12.15 17.65
N VAL A 118 21.60 11.87 16.81
CA VAL A 118 20.37 12.63 16.76
C VAL A 118 19.56 12.36 18.04
N LYS A 119 19.16 13.43 18.71
CA LYS A 119 18.30 13.40 19.89
C LYS A 119 17.53 14.71 20.02
N PRO A 120 16.32 14.68 20.57
CA PRO A 120 15.62 15.93 20.90
C PRO A 120 16.43 16.79 21.86
N ALA A 121 16.50 18.09 21.62
CA ALA A 121 17.14 19.02 22.54
C ALA A 121 16.51 18.97 23.94
N SER A 122 15.23 18.64 24.03
CA SER A 122 14.48 18.45 25.27
C SER A 122 14.81 17.17 26.04
N ASP A 123 15.55 16.20 25.43
CA ASP A 123 15.92 14.94 26.11
C ASP A 123 17.15 15.10 27.00
N ALA A 124 16.96 15.75 28.16
CA ALA A 124 18.00 15.98 29.14
C ALA A 124 18.63 14.71 29.72
N LEU A 125 17.93 13.58 29.71
CA LEU A 125 18.39 12.29 30.23
C LEU A 125 19.06 11.40 29.18
N GLY A 126 19.07 11.79 27.91
CA GLY A 126 19.61 10.99 26.81
C GLY A 126 18.91 9.64 26.62
N LEU A 127 17.61 9.59 26.92
CA LEU A 127 16.81 8.37 26.78
C LEU A 127 16.60 8.00 25.32
N PHE A 128 16.46 8.97 24.44
CA PHE A 128 16.20 8.77 23.01
C PHE A 128 17.27 7.89 22.36
N PRO A 129 18.57 8.27 22.31
CA PRO A 129 19.59 7.44 21.70
C PRO A 129 19.83 6.13 22.45
N ARG A 130 19.68 6.12 23.78
CA ARG A 130 19.87 4.93 24.61
C ARG A 130 18.81 3.86 24.30
N LEU A 131 17.54 4.21 24.24
CA LEU A 131 16.45 3.30 23.91
C LEU A 131 16.57 2.81 22.47
N LEU A 132 16.90 3.70 21.53
CA LEU A 132 17.08 3.35 20.12
C LEU A 132 18.21 2.32 19.95
N ARG A 133 19.39 2.53 20.57
CA ARG A 133 20.49 1.56 20.56
C ARG A 133 20.09 0.22 21.17
N THR A 134 19.40 0.25 22.30
CA THR A 134 18.96 -0.98 22.99
C THR A 134 17.99 -1.78 22.13
N LEU A 135 16.96 -1.14 21.57
CA LEU A 135 15.98 -1.81 20.71
C LEU A 135 16.62 -2.35 19.43
N THR A 136 17.56 -1.61 18.84
CA THR A 136 18.30 -2.03 17.65
C THR A 136 19.16 -3.26 17.95
N ALA A 137 19.90 -3.27 19.06
CA ALA A 137 20.69 -4.42 19.49
C ALA A 137 19.81 -5.65 19.75
N LEU A 138 18.69 -5.49 20.47
CA LEU A 138 17.72 -6.56 20.72
C LEU A 138 17.15 -7.14 19.42
N ARG A 139 16.86 -6.28 18.44
CA ARG A 139 16.36 -6.73 17.12
C ARG A 139 17.40 -7.58 16.40
N PHE A 140 18.66 -7.15 16.34
CA PHE A 140 19.72 -7.91 15.68
C PHE A 140 19.96 -9.25 16.37
N THR A 141 20.11 -9.28 17.69
CA THR A 141 20.26 -10.53 18.46
C THR A 141 19.09 -11.49 18.22
N THR A 142 17.86 -10.96 18.14
CA THR A 142 16.67 -11.78 17.86
C THR A 142 16.68 -12.32 16.43
N LYS A 143 17.06 -11.51 15.43
CA LYS A 143 17.22 -11.96 14.05
C LYS A 143 18.30 -13.04 13.89
N ASP A 144 19.40 -12.92 14.60
CA ASP A 144 20.45 -13.92 14.56
C ASP A 144 19.99 -15.24 15.19
N ALA A 145 19.26 -15.19 16.30
CA ALA A 145 18.66 -16.37 16.91
C ALA A 145 17.65 -17.10 16.00
N MET A 146 16.96 -16.36 15.10
CA MET A 146 16.03 -16.97 14.15
C MET A 146 16.70 -17.88 13.13
N ARG A 147 18.00 -17.69 12.82
CA ARG A 147 18.68 -18.45 11.76
C ARG A 147 18.79 -19.96 12.06
N GLY A 148 18.83 -20.32 13.35
CA GLY A 148 18.91 -21.73 13.78
C GLY A 148 17.66 -22.28 14.47
N ALA A 149 16.57 -21.47 14.51
CA ALA A 149 15.36 -21.84 15.24
C ALA A 149 14.41 -22.73 14.41
N ASP A 150 13.69 -23.63 15.09
CA ASP A 150 12.58 -24.40 14.53
C ASP A 150 11.36 -23.55 14.17
N GLY A 151 10.35 -24.13 13.53
CA GLY A 151 9.20 -23.39 13.00
C GLY A 151 8.42 -22.60 14.05
N HIS A 152 8.20 -23.16 15.25
CA HIS A 152 7.46 -22.50 16.32
C HIS A 152 8.30 -21.39 16.98
N THR A 153 9.49 -21.72 17.42
CA THR A 153 10.45 -20.76 18.00
C THR A 153 10.79 -19.63 17.03
N ARG A 154 10.94 -19.96 15.75
CA ARG A 154 11.14 -18.95 14.70
C ARG A 154 9.99 -17.98 14.58
N GLY A 155 8.73 -18.46 14.67
CA GLY A 155 7.54 -17.61 14.68
C GLY A 155 7.48 -16.65 15.87
N GLU A 156 7.84 -17.11 17.06
CA GLU A 156 7.93 -16.25 18.26
C GLU A 156 9.03 -15.20 18.15
N LEU A 157 10.21 -15.58 17.67
CA LEU A 157 11.32 -14.66 17.45
C LEU A 157 10.98 -13.64 16.36
N ASP A 158 10.27 -14.04 15.30
CA ASP A 158 9.81 -13.11 14.26
C ASP A 158 8.80 -12.10 14.80
N ALA A 159 7.84 -12.53 15.59
CA ALA A 159 6.91 -11.64 16.28
C ALA A 159 7.64 -10.63 17.20
N ARG A 160 8.66 -11.08 17.91
CA ARG A 160 9.48 -10.25 18.80
C ARG A 160 10.32 -9.23 18.01
N GLN A 161 11.06 -9.66 16.98
CA GLN A 161 11.86 -8.74 16.17
C GLN A 161 10.97 -7.72 15.43
N THR A 162 9.76 -8.13 15.01
CA THR A 162 8.77 -7.22 14.41
C THR A 162 8.31 -6.16 15.41
N SER A 163 8.14 -6.51 16.69
CA SER A 163 7.85 -5.54 17.76
C SER A 163 8.93 -4.49 17.89
N TYR A 164 10.20 -4.92 17.91
CA TYR A 164 11.34 -4.00 17.96
C TYR A 164 11.40 -3.11 16.71
N LYS A 165 11.21 -3.69 15.51
CA LYS A 165 11.17 -2.94 14.26
C LYS A 165 10.11 -1.83 14.29
N ASN A 166 8.90 -2.15 14.78
CA ASN A 166 7.81 -1.20 14.87
C ASN A 166 8.13 -0.03 15.81
N LEU A 167 8.76 -0.30 16.96
CA LEU A 167 9.20 0.75 17.88
C LEU A 167 10.33 1.59 17.28
N ILE A 168 11.37 0.95 16.74
CA ILE A 168 12.54 1.61 16.14
C ILE A 168 12.10 2.60 15.05
N ASN A 169 11.25 2.15 14.13
CA ASN A 169 10.75 3.01 13.05
C ASN A 169 9.87 4.17 13.54
N SER A 170 9.39 4.11 14.78
CA SER A 170 8.54 5.15 15.37
C SER A 170 9.33 6.32 15.95
N PHE A 171 10.64 6.18 16.16
CA PHE A 171 11.47 7.24 16.73
C PHE A 171 11.51 8.49 15.83
N TYR A 172 11.75 8.28 14.54
CA TYR A 172 11.73 9.38 13.57
C TYR A 172 10.36 10.07 13.51
N GLY A 173 9.28 9.29 13.45
CA GLY A 173 7.92 9.85 13.47
C GLY A 173 7.59 10.58 14.76
N ASN A 174 8.22 10.23 15.90
CA ASN A 174 8.04 10.95 17.16
C ASN A 174 8.74 12.32 17.15
N LEU A 175 9.93 12.42 16.55
CA LEU A 175 10.63 13.71 16.37
C LEU A 175 9.78 14.72 15.60
N GLY A 176 9.13 14.32 14.52
CA GLY A 176 8.31 15.19 13.67
C GLY A 176 6.84 15.30 14.08
N PHE A 177 6.43 14.76 15.24
CA PHE A 177 5.03 14.77 15.66
C PHE A 177 4.73 15.93 16.62
N GLY A 178 3.93 16.92 16.18
CA GLY A 178 3.66 18.15 16.92
C GLY A 178 2.97 17.98 18.28
N MET A 179 2.43 16.81 18.60
CA MET A 179 1.83 16.54 19.92
C MET A 179 2.75 15.69 20.81
N ALA A 180 3.92 15.25 20.34
CA ALA A 180 4.87 14.51 21.16
C ALA A 180 5.63 15.44 22.09
N LEU A 181 5.79 15.03 23.36
CA LEU A 181 6.52 15.82 24.36
C LEU A 181 8.03 15.94 24.04
N PHE A 182 8.55 14.97 23.33
CA PHE A 182 9.96 14.89 22.92
C PHE A 182 10.12 15.10 21.42
N ASN A 183 9.32 15.99 20.83
CA ASN A 183 9.49 16.37 19.45
C ASN A 183 10.67 17.33 19.26
N ASP A 184 11.24 17.32 18.06
CA ASP A 184 12.31 18.22 17.62
C ASP A 184 12.30 18.26 16.09
N PHE A 185 11.67 19.28 15.53
CA PHE A 185 11.49 19.40 14.09
C PHE A 185 12.80 19.63 13.36
N ALA A 186 13.76 20.34 13.98
CA ALA A 186 15.06 20.58 13.38
C ALA A 186 15.86 19.27 13.24
N GLU A 187 15.85 18.42 14.26
CA GLU A 187 16.48 17.10 14.21
C GLU A 187 15.74 16.15 13.26
N ALA A 188 14.41 16.26 13.16
CA ALA A 188 13.64 15.48 12.18
C ALA A 188 14.01 15.87 10.73
N ASP A 189 14.11 17.16 10.44
CA ASP A 189 14.55 17.68 9.13
C ASP A 189 16.01 17.31 8.83
N ARG A 190 16.91 17.36 9.84
CA ARG A 190 18.29 16.91 9.72
C ARG A 190 18.38 15.43 9.32
N VAL A 191 17.61 14.54 9.95
CA VAL A 191 17.55 13.11 9.60
C VAL A 191 17.10 12.92 8.16
N ALA A 192 16.05 13.65 7.73
CA ALA A 192 15.55 13.58 6.36
C ALA A 192 16.61 14.07 5.35
N SER A 193 17.27 15.21 5.63
CA SER A 193 18.31 15.77 4.78
C SER A 193 19.49 14.80 4.58
N VAL A 194 20.02 14.25 5.68
CA VAL A 194 21.10 13.25 5.62
C VAL A 194 20.67 12.03 4.82
N GLY A 195 19.41 11.56 5.02
CA GLY A 195 18.86 10.43 4.25
C GLY A 195 18.79 10.71 2.75
N GLN A 196 18.38 11.93 2.37
CA GLN A 196 18.38 12.36 0.97
C GLN A 196 19.79 12.38 0.39
N ASP A 197 20.80 12.89 1.13
CA ASP A 197 22.18 12.98 0.64
C ASP A 197 22.80 11.59 0.45
N LEU A 198 22.50 10.63 1.33
CA LEU A 198 22.94 9.24 1.18
C LEU A 198 22.34 8.60 -0.08
N LEU A 199 21.03 8.79 -0.31
CA LEU A 199 20.37 8.29 -1.52
C LEU A 199 20.93 8.94 -2.80
N ARG A 200 21.20 10.23 -2.79
CA ARG A 200 21.86 10.92 -3.91
C ARG A 200 23.25 10.37 -4.19
N SER A 201 24.00 9.99 -3.15
CA SER A 201 25.31 9.36 -3.31
C SER A 201 25.17 7.99 -3.99
N ILE A 202 24.20 7.17 -3.59
CA ILE A 202 23.90 5.88 -4.24
C ILE A 202 23.52 6.10 -5.71
N ILE A 203 22.64 7.04 -6.01
CA ILE A 203 22.20 7.37 -7.38
C ILE A 203 23.38 7.76 -8.25
N ARG A 204 24.26 8.65 -7.76
CA ARG A 204 25.46 9.08 -8.49
C ARG A 204 26.36 7.90 -8.82
N HIS A 205 26.61 7.02 -7.85
CA HIS A 205 27.45 5.84 -8.05
C HIS A 205 26.88 4.88 -9.09
N ILE A 206 25.57 4.55 -8.99
CA ILE A 206 24.89 3.69 -9.98
C ILE A 206 25.06 4.26 -11.39
N ARG A 207 24.87 5.57 -11.57
CA ARG A 207 25.02 6.25 -12.88
C ARG A 207 26.47 6.28 -13.37
N GLN A 208 27.43 6.56 -12.50
CA GLN A 208 28.85 6.55 -12.84
C GLN A 208 29.33 5.16 -13.28
N ALA A 209 28.74 4.10 -12.72
CA ALA A 209 28.97 2.73 -13.15
C ALA A 209 28.26 2.37 -14.48
N GLY A 210 27.41 3.26 -15.03
CA GLY A 210 26.65 3.03 -16.26
C GLY A 210 25.25 2.42 -16.02
N GLY A 211 24.79 2.31 -14.78
CA GLY A 211 23.43 1.91 -14.45
C GLY A 211 22.42 3.07 -14.65
N ARG A 212 21.13 2.71 -14.80
CA ARG A 212 20.06 3.68 -15.00
C ARG A 212 19.07 3.62 -13.84
N VAL A 213 18.97 4.70 -13.08
CA VAL A 213 18.03 4.78 -11.94
C VAL A 213 16.62 4.98 -12.47
N VAL A 214 15.67 4.16 -12.02
CA VAL A 214 14.26 4.21 -12.44
C VAL A 214 13.42 4.98 -11.42
N GLU A 215 13.50 4.61 -10.15
CA GLU A 215 12.71 5.24 -9.09
C GLU A 215 13.48 5.19 -7.76
N VAL A 216 13.26 6.23 -6.94
CA VAL A 216 13.71 6.31 -5.55
C VAL A 216 12.49 6.40 -4.65
N ASP A 217 12.41 5.54 -3.63
CA ASP A 217 11.26 5.45 -2.72
C ASP A 217 11.70 5.50 -1.26
N THR A 218 12.06 6.70 -0.80
CA THR A 218 12.35 7.04 0.61
C THR A 218 13.65 6.44 1.17
N ASP A 219 13.87 5.15 1.05
CA ASP A 219 15.00 4.37 1.59
C ASP A 219 15.58 3.40 0.55
N GLY A 220 14.93 3.26 -0.60
CA GLY A 220 15.34 2.33 -1.63
C GLY A 220 15.47 2.94 -3.02
N VAL A 221 16.27 2.31 -3.86
CA VAL A 221 16.54 2.69 -5.24
C VAL A 221 16.27 1.51 -6.16
N LEU A 222 15.40 1.70 -7.14
CA LEU A 222 15.11 0.78 -8.22
C LEU A 222 15.91 1.22 -9.46
N PHE A 223 16.72 0.34 -10.02
CA PHE A 223 17.60 0.69 -11.13
C PHE A 223 17.83 -0.48 -12.09
N VAL A 224 18.13 -0.14 -13.35
CA VAL A 224 18.69 -1.08 -14.31
C VAL A 224 20.18 -1.22 -13.99
N PRO A 225 20.70 -2.45 -13.77
CA PRO A 225 22.10 -2.64 -13.41
C PRO A 225 23.05 -2.16 -14.50
N PRO A 226 24.29 -1.81 -14.13
CA PRO A 226 25.33 -1.43 -15.10
C PRO A 226 25.63 -2.55 -16.09
N PRO A 227 26.13 -2.21 -17.32
CA PRO A 227 26.58 -3.21 -18.27
C PRO A 227 27.61 -4.16 -17.66
N GLY A 228 27.42 -5.47 -17.85
CA GLY A 228 28.27 -6.51 -17.28
C GLY A 228 27.90 -6.95 -15.85
N VAL A 229 26.95 -6.28 -15.20
CA VAL A 229 26.39 -6.71 -13.91
C VAL A 229 25.11 -7.49 -14.20
N GLU A 230 25.24 -8.79 -14.43
CA GLU A 230 24.13 -9.66 -14.82
C GLU A 230 24.04 -10.89 -13.92
N GLY A 231 22.82 -11.21 -13.50
CA GLY A 231 22.53 -12.37 -12.68
C GLY A 231 22.63 -12.10 -11.17
N ASP A 232 22.00 -12.97 -10.39
CA ASP A 232 21.79 -12.77 -8.95
C ASP A 232 23.10 -12.48 -8.18
N ALA A 233 24.16 -13.23 -8.46
CA ALA A 233 25.43 -13.08 -7.75
C ALA A 233 26.14 -11.76 -8.07
N ALA A 234 26.18 -11.35 -9.35
CA ALA A 234 26.81 -10.09 -9.75
C ALA A 234 26.00 -8.88 -9.29
N GLU A 235 24.68 -8.94 -9.38
CA GLU A 235 23.78 -7.89 -8.92
C GLU A 235 23.87 -7.70 -7.39
N ARG A 236 23.95 -8.79 -6.62
CA ARG A 236 24.20 -8.72 -5.16
C ARG A 236 25.55 -8.12 -4.84
N ALA A 237 26.59 -8.57 -5.50
CA ALA A 237 27.93 -8.04 -5.28
C ALA A 237 28.02 -6.54 -5.60
N PHE A 238 27.31 -6.08 -6.63
CA PHE A 238 27.22 -4.66 -6.95
C PHE A 238 26.51 -3.87 -5.82
N VAL A 239 25.38 -4.37 -5.33
CA VAL A 239 24.63 -3.73 -4.23
C VAL A 239 25.44 -3.77 -2.93
N ASP A 240 26.14 -4.86 -2.63
CA ASP A 240 27.01 -4.95 -1.45
C ASP A 240 28.12 -3.89 -1.52
N GLY A 241 28.70 -3.65 -2.71
CA GLY A 241 29.66 -2.58 -2.95
C GLY A 241 29.12 -1.17 -2.70
N LEU A 242 27.80 -0.94 -2.83
CA LEU A 242 27.20 0.34 -2.48
C LEU A 242 27.29 0.63 -0.97
N SER A 243 27.37 -0.39 -0.13
CA SER A 243 27.56 -0.22 1.32
C SER A 243 28.91 0.40 1.68
N ASP A 244 29.94 0.21 0.84
CA ASP A 244 31.26 0.81 1.06
C ASP A 244 31.26 2.34 0.90
N LEU A 245 30.22 2.87 0.24
CA LEU A 245 30.02 4.32 0.09
C LEU A 245 29.34 4.96 1.29
N MET A 246 28.75 4.13 2.17
CA MET A 246 27.96 4.60 3.29
C MET A 246 28.84 4.84 4.52
N PRO A 247 28.43 5.74 5.42
CA PRO A 247 29.05 5.87 6.73
C PRO A 247 29.03 4.53 7.49
N PRO A 248 30.04 4.26 8.37
CA PRO A 248 30.07 3.05 9.15
C PRO A 248 28.74 2.80 9.89
N GLY A 249 28.22 1.57 9.78
CA GLY A 249 26.95 1.19 10.41
C GLY A 249 25.69 1.45 9.57
N ILE A 250 25.80 2.09 8.41
CA ILE A 250 24.72 2.19 7.42
C ILE A 250 25.02 1.19 6.30
N ARG A 251 24.05 0.35 5.97
CA ARG A 251 24.21 -0.69 4.94
C ARG A 251 23.16 -0.57 3.87
N VAL A 252 23.55 -0.87 2.65
CA VAL A 252 22.65 -1.05 1.51
C VAL A 252 22.44 -2.53 1.31
N GLY A 253 21.19 -2.98 1.38
CA GLY A 253 20.79 -4.37 1.21
C GLY A 253 20.20 -4.62 -0.17
N PHE A 254 20.41 -5.82 -0.68
CA PHE A 254 19.73 -6.31 -1.89
C PHE A 254 18.33 -6.79 -1.51
N ASP A 255 17.29 -6.00 -1.86
CA ASP A 255 15.89 -6.32 -1.51
C ASP A 255 15.17 -7.13 -2.59
N GLY A 256 15.73 -7.19 -3.81
CA GLY A 256 15.21 -8.06 -4.85
C GLY A 256 15.73 -7.75 -6.25
N ARG A 257 15.41 -8.69 -7.15
CA ARG A 257 15.63 -8.55 -8.59
C ARG A 257 14.36 -8.86 -9.34
N PHE A 258 14.12 -8.13 -10.43
CA PHE A 258 12.91 -8.27 -11.22
C PHE A 258 13.26 -8.26 -12.70
N ARG A 259 12.52 -9.05 -13.46
CA ARG A 259 12.72 -9.15 -14.90
C ARG A 259 12.29 -7.87 -15.62
N ARG A 260 11.19 -7.26 -15.14
CA ARG A 260 10.60 -6.04 -15.71
C ARG A 260 9.92 -5.21 -14.62
N MET A 261 9.82 -3.93 -14.89
CA MET A 261 9.08 -2.95 -14.11
C MET A 261 8.23 -2.09 -15.03
N LEU A 262 6.97 -1.91 -14.68
CA LEU A 262 6.11 -0.87 -15.21
C LEU A 262 6.17 0.32 -14.24
N SER A 263 6.95 1.33 -14.56
CA SER A 263 7.05 2.57 -13.80
C SER A 263 6.02 3.57 -14.32
N TYR A 264 5.19 4.11 -13.42
CA TYR A 264 4.10 5.01 -13.79
C TYR A 264 4.30 6.41 -13.23
N LYS A 265 4.40 6.53 -11.92
CA LYS A 265 4.63 7.77 -11.18
C LYS A 265 5.12 7.45 -9.77
N LYS A 266 5.63 8.46 -9.06
CA LYS A 266 6.16 8.30 -7.69
C LYS A 266 5.32 7.37 -6.84
N LYS A 267 5.93 6.28 -6.33
CA LYS A 267 5.30 5.22 -5.51
C LYS A 267 4.14 4.47 -6.18
N ASN A 268 4.08 4.47 -7.51
CA ASN A 268 3.07 3.72 -8.27
C ASN A 268 3.73 2.97 -9.43
N TYR A 269 3.98 1.70 -9.22
CA TYR A 269 4.64 0.81 -10.18
C TYR A 269 4.21 -0.64 -10.02
N ALA A 270 4.52 -1.44 -11.01
CA ALA A 270 4.39 -2.89 -10.95
C ALA A 270 5.73 -3.56 -11.27
N LEU A 271 6.06 -4.62 -10.54
CA LEU A 271 7.28 -5.39 -10.70
C LEU A 271 6.92 -6.82 -11.08
N LEU A 272 7.59 -7.38 -12.08
CA LEU A 272 7.49 -8.76 -12.49
C LEU A 272 8.78 -9.50 -12.11
N ASP A 273 8.71 -10.45 -11.21
CA ASP A 273 9.86 -11.24 -10.82
C ASP A 273 10.19 -12.34 -11.87
N TYR A 274 11.28 -13.06 -11.66
CA TYR A 274 11.72 -14.13 -12.56
C TYR A 274 10.86 -15.39 -12.50
N ASP A 275 10.04 -15.53 -11.46
CA ASP A 275 9.08 -16.64 -11.28
C ASP A 275 7.69 -16.28 -11.85
N GLY A 276 7.52 -15.10 -12.45
CA GLY A 276 6.27 -14.62 -13.03
C GLY A 276 5.29 -14.00 -12.03
N HIS A 277 5.69 -13.74 -10.78
CA HIS A 277 4.84 -13.09 -9.81
C HIS A 277 4.84 -11.58 -10.00
N LEU A 278 3.63 -11.00 -9.96
CA LEU A 278 3.40 -9.57 -10.06
C LEU A 278 3.25 -8.95 -8.68
N LYS A 279 4.08 -7.92 -8.40
CA LYS A 279 4.00 -7.08 -7.20
C LYS A 279 3.58 -5.67 -7.61
N PHE A 280 2.57 -5.10 -6.95
CA PHE A 280 2.12 -3.73 -7.16
C PHE A 280 2.46 -2.85 -5.98
N LYS A 281 2.95 -1.65 -6.26
CA LYS A 281 3.10 -0.55 -5.30
C LYS A 281 2.15 0.58 -5.68
N GLY A 282 1.55 1.20 -4.66
CA GLY A 282 0.61 2.31 -4.84
C GLY A 282 -0.80 1.88 -5.27
N SER A 283 -1.68 2.86 -5.41
CA SER A 283 -3.10 2.64 -5.71
C SER A 283 -3.56 3.17 -7.07
N SER A 284 -2.66 3.78 -7.84
CA SER A 284 -3.03 4.39 -9.13
C SER A 284 -3.36 3.37 -10.20
N LEU A 285 -2.65 2.25 -10.24
CA LEU A 285 -2.97 1.15 -11.14
C LEU A 285 -4.08 0.28 -10.55
N VAL A 286 -3.89 -0.24 -9.32
CA VAL A 286 -4.83 -1.15 -8.67
C VAL A 286 -5.29 -0.59 -7.33
N SER A 287 -6.58 -0.20 -7.23
CA SER A 287 -7.20 0.26 -5.97
C SER A 287 -8.18 -0.79 -5.44
N ARG A 288 -8.29 -0.87 -4.11
CA ARG A 288 -9.29 -1.73 -3.45
C ARG A 288 -10.73 -1.26 -3.64
N SER A 289 -10.93 -0.01 -4.04
CA SER A 289 -12.26 0.60 -4.22
C SER A 289 -12.89 0.36 -5.58
N ILE A 290 -12.18 -0.30 -6.50
CA ILE A 290 -12.73 -0.65 -7.82
C ILE A 290 -13.32 -2.06 -7.82
N GLU A 291 -14.20 -2.32 -8.76
CA GLU A 291 -14.88 -3.59 -8.99
C GLU A 291 -13.86 -4.73 -9.19
N ARG A 292 -14.19 -5.97 -8.84
CA ARG A 292 -13.26 -7.11 -8.95
C ARG A 292 -12.81 -7.35 -10.39
N PHE A 293 -13.75 -7.29 -11.36
CA PHE A 293 -13.39 -7.46 -12.78
C PHE A 293 -12.36 -6.41 -13.24
N GLY A 294 -12.52 -5.15 -12.81
CA GLY A 294 -11.57 -4.09 -13.13
C GLY A 294 -10.19 -4.32 -12.51
N ARG A 295 -10.13 -4.79 -11.25
CA ARG A 295 -8.85 -5.16 -10.63
C ARG A 295 -8.17 -6.32 -11.36
N ARG A 296 -8.96 -7.33 -11.74
CA ARG A 296 -8.47 -8.49 -12.48
C ARG A 296 -7.96 -8.07 -13.86
N PHE A 297 -8.77 -7.30 -14.61
CA PHE A 297 -8.36 -6.74 -15.90
C PHE A 297 -7.05 -5.95 -15.80
N VAL A 298 -6.93 -5.01 -14.85
CA VAL A 298 -5.71 -4.21 -14.70
C VAL A 298 -4.50 -5.08 -14.35
N ARG A 299 -4.66 -6.12 -13.53
CA ARG A 299 -3.56 -7.03 -13.21
C ARG A 299 -3.11 -7.85 -14.42
N GLU A 300 -4.05 -8.44 -15.17
CA GLU A 300 -3.79 -9.24 -16.36
C GLU A 300 -3.20 -8.36 -17.49
N ALA A 301 -3.77 -7.18 -17.71
CA ALA A 301 -3.25 -6.21 -18.68
C ALA A 301 -1.83 -5.72 -18.33
N THR A 302 -1.55 -5.50 -17.03
CA THR A 302 -0.19 -5.13 -16.58
C THR A 302 0.81 -6.26 -16.83
N ALA A 303 0.41 -7.52 -16.62
CA ALA A 303 1.27 -8.67 -16.89
C ALA A 303 1.65 -8.75 -18.37
N LEU A 304 0.65 -8.65 -19.26
CA LEU A 304 0.86 -8.68 -20.70
C LEU A 304 1.70 -7.49 -21.18
N LEU A 305 1.47 -6.29 -20.63
CA LEU A 305 2.26 -5.11 -20.97
C LEU A 305 3.72 -5.26 -20.56
N LEU A 306 3.99 -5.83 -19.38
CA LEU A 306 5.35 -6.14 -18.91
C LEU A 306 6.08 -7.18 -19.76
N GLU A 307 5.33 -8.10 -20.38
CA GLU A 307 5.85 -9.06 -21.36
C GLU A 307 5.93 -8.50 -22.79
N GLU A 308 5.42 -7.27 -22.99
CA GLU A 308 5.26 -6.63 -24.32
C GLU A 308 4.36 -7.46 -25.25
N ASP A 309 3.47 -8.28 -24.66
CA ASP A 309 2.48 -9.05 -25.43
C ASP A 309 1.27 -8.19 -25.80
N ILE A 310 1.46 -7.39 -26.83
CA ILE A 310 0.43 -6.45 -27.32
C ILE A 310 -0.76 -7.20 -27.94
N ALA A 311 -0.52 -8.34 -28.59
CA ALA A 311 -1.59 -9.18 -29.15
C ALA A 311 -2.47 -9.76 -28.03
N GLY A 312 -1.83 -10.29 -26.99
CA GLY A 312 -2.52 -10.77 -25.77
C GLY A 312 -3.30 -9.67 -25.09
N LEU A 313 -2.75 -8.46 -25.00
CA LEU A 313 -3.40 -7.31 -24.38
C LEU A 313 -4.68 -6.90 -25.13
N HIS A 314 -4.65 -6.84 -26.46
CA HIS A 314 -5.82 -6.60 -27.30
C HIS A 314 -6.87 -7.71 -27.13
N ALA A 315 -6.46 -8.97 -27.20
CA ALA A 315 -7.35 -10.12 -27.01
C ALA A 315 -8.01 -10.14 -25.63
N LEU A 316 -7.25 -9.78 -24.58
CA LEU A 316 -7.76 -9.64 -23.22
C LEU A 316 -8.87 -8.59 -23.14
N PHE A 317 -8.63 -7.39 -23.69
CA PHE A 317 -9.61 -6.32 -23.70
C PHE A 317 -10.91 -6.72 -24.40
N LEU A 318 -10.81 -7.30 -25.59
CA LEU A 318 -11.96 -7.81 -26.34
C LEU A 318 -12.69 -8.95 -25.60
N GLY A 319 -11.96 -9.80 -24.89
CA GLY A 319 -12.52 -10.86 -24.05
C GLY A 319 -13.41 -10.29 -22.93
N TYR A 320 -12.92 -9.28 -22.20
CA TYR A 320 -13.70 -8.58 -21.17
C TYR A 320 -14.92 -7.85 -21.74
N ARG A 321 -14.79 -7.19 -22.90
CA ARG A 321 -15.92 -6.54 -23.55
C ARG A 321 -17.02 -7.53 -23.90
N ARG A 322 -16.66 -8.67 -24.50
CA ARG A 322 -17.62 -9.75 -24.83
C ARG A 322 -18.29 -10.32 -23.58
N ALA A 323 -17.52 -10.59 -22.54
CA ALA A 323 -18.07 -11.09 -21.27
C ALA A 323 -19.11 -10.13 -20.68
N ILE A 324 -18.82 -8.80 -20.68
CA ILE A 324 -19.76 -7.77 -20.22
C ILE A 324 -21.02 -7.74 -21.11
N GLN A 325 -20.86 -7.79 -22.44
CA GLN A 325 -21.99 -7.77 -23.39
C GLN A 325 -22.87 -9.02 -23.31
N GLN A 326 -22.29 -10.14 -22.92
CA GLN A 326 -22.98 -11.44 -22.78
C GLN A 326 -23.45 -11.72 -21.34
N HIS A 327 -23.23 -10.80 -20.40
CA HIS A 327 -23.47 -10.98 -18.97
C HIS A 327 -22.77 -12.21 -18.37
N ASP A 328 -21.63 -12.59 -18.97
CA ASP A 328 -20.80 -13.72 -18.53
C ASP A 328 -19.81 -13.27 -17.46
N TRP A 329 -20.21 -13.41 -16.19
CA TRP A 329 -19.43 -13.02 -15.04
C TRP A 329 -18.92 -14.24 -14.29
N ALA A 330 -17.60 -14.45 -14.30
CA ALA A 330 -16.96 -15.62 -13.69
C ALA A 330 -17.33 -15.88 -12.22
N GLU A 331 -17.61 -14.81 -11.45
CA GLU A 331 -17.96 -14.88 -10.03
C GLU A 331 -19.34 -14.26 -9.78
N GLY A 332 -20.23 -14.25 -10.77
CA GLY A 332 -21.54 -13.61 -10.68
C GLY A 332 -21.44 -12.15 -10.26
N VAL A 333 -22.36 -11.68 -9.42
CA VAL A 333 -22.42 -10.28 -8.95
C VAL A 333 -21.15 -9.81 -8.26
N GLU A 334 -20.38 -10.72 -7.65
CA GLU A 334 -19.12 -10.37 -7.00
C GLU A 334 -18.07 -9.82 -7.96
N SER A 335 -18.16 -10.16 -9.26
CA SER A 335 -17.25 -9.63 -10.28
C SER A 335 -17.40 -8.12 -10.44
N PHE A 336 -18.63 -7.61 -10.41
CA PHE A 336 -18.93 -6.22 -10.78
C PHE A 336 -19.57 -5.38 -9.67
N GLN A 337 -19.91 -5.97 -8.51
CA GLN A 337 -20.41 -5.20 -7.37
C GLN A 337 -19.34 -4.24 -6.83
N ARG A 338 -19.81 -3.12 -6.28
CA ARG A 338 -19.02 -2.22 -5.45
C ARG A 338 -19.38 -2.43 -3.99
N ILE A 339 -18.39 -2.33 -3.13
CA ILE A 339 -18.59 -2.43 -1.68
C ILE A 339 -18.10 -1.14 -1.05
N GLU A 340 -19.01 -0.40 -0.46
CA GLU A 340 -18.67 0.84 0.25
C GLU A 340 -18.99 0.72 1.74
N THR A 341 -18.11 1.27 2.57
CA THR A 341 -18.32 1.35 4.03
C THR A 341 -18.86 2.72 4.38
N LEU A 342 -19.95 2.78 5.10
CA LEU A 342 -20.55 4.01 5.57
C LEU A 342 -19.64 4.69 6.61
N LYS A 343 -19.12 5.86 6.29
CA LYS A 343 -18.19 6.62 7.16
C LYS A 343 -18.91 7.58 8.09
N ASN A 344 -20.12 8.03 7.72
CA ASN A 344 -20.94 8.98 8.46
C ASN A 344 -22.28 8.33 8.82
N THR A 345 -23.00 8.88 9.81
CA THR A 345 -24.40 8.54 10.06
C THR A 345 -25.26 9.00 8.89
N LEU A 346 -26.45 8.38 8.72
CA LEU A 346 -27.41 8.80 7.69
C LEU A 346 -27.85 10.26 7.86
N ASP A 347 -28.04 10.73 9.10
CA ASP A 347 -28.41 12.11 9.38
C ASP A 347 -27.30 13.11 9.01
N ALA A 348 -26.03 12.78 9.27
CA ALA A 348 -24.90 13.61 8.85
C ALA A 348 -24.79 13.66 7.33
N TYR A 349 -24.96 12.50 6.67
CA TYR A 349 -24.97 12.40 5.22
C TYR A 349 -26.07 13.28 4.61
N GLU A 350 -27.32 13.18 5.11
CA GLU A 350 -28.44 13.92 4.56
C GLU A 350 -28.26 15.45 4.76
N ARG A 351 -27.70 15.89 5.90
CA ARG A 351 -27.32 17.31 6.08
C ARG A 351 -26.31 17.77 5.05
N ASP A 352 -25.22 16.99 4.83
CA ASP A 352 -24.19 17.34 3.87
C ASP A 352 -24.74 17.42 2.43
N VAL A 353 -25.68 16.55 2.06
CA VAL A 353 -26.36 16.58 0.76
C VAL A 353 -27.24 17.82 0.63
N ASN A 354 -28.04 18.12 1.66
CA ASN A 354 -28.97 19.28 1.65
C ASN A 354 -28.22 20.61 1.65
N GLU A 355 -27.03 20.63 2.26
CA GLU A 355 -26.13 21.80 2.25
C GLU A 355 -25.22 21.86 1.01
N ASN A 356 -25.42 21.02 0.02
CA ASN A 356 -24.61 20.90 -1.20
C ASN A 356 -23.10 20.66 -0.96
N LYS A 357 -22.73 20.10 0.19
CA LYS A 357 -21.34 19.75 0.52
C LYS A 357 -20.89 18.47 -0.16
N ARG A 358 -21.82 17.62 -0.56
CA ARG A 358 -21.55 16.38 -1.29
C ARG A 358 -22.74 15.96 -2.17
N PRO A 359 -22.51 15.23 -3.28
CA PRO A 359 -23.59 14.63 -4.06
C PRO A 359 -24.20 13.40 -3.34
N ARG A 360 -25.39 13.01 -3.78
CA ARG A 360 -26.00 11.73 -3.36
C ARG A 360 -25.12 10.55 -3.76
N ALA A 361 -25.02 9.56 -2.88
CA ALA A 361 -24.18 8.38 -3.05
C ALA A 361 -25.00 7.09 -2.91
N ALA A 362 -24.84 6.16 -3.85
CA ALA A 362 -25.60 4.93 -3.95
C ALA A 362 -25.64 4.11 -2.65
N ALA A 363 -24.48 3.91 -2.01
CA ALA A 363 -24.40 3.14 -0.77
C ALA A 363 -25.25 3.72 0.36
N TYR A 364 -25.30 5.05 0.49
CA TYR A 364 -26.10 5.72 1.53
C TYR A 364 -27.59 5.69 1.22
N GLU A 365 -27.99 5.88 -0.06
CA GLU A 365 -29.39 5.81 -0.46
C GLU A 365 -29.96 4.38 -0.29
N LEU A 366 -29.20 3.36 -0.68
CA LEU A 366 -29.58 1.96 -0.47
C LEU A 366 -29.62 1.59 1.02
N ALA A 367 -28.67 2.07 1.81
CA ALA A 367 -28.68 1.86 3.25
C ALA A 367 -29.91 2.51 3.91
N ARG A 368 -30.28 3.73 3.50
CA ARG A 368 -31.49 4.42 3.95
C ARG A 368 -32.74 3.64 3.59
N GLN A 369 -32.87 3.22 2.35
CA GLN A 369 -34.00 2.40 1.90
C GLN A 369 -34.11 1.11 2.72
N ARG A 370 -33.02 0.38 2.90
CA ARG A 370 -32.97 -0.85 3.72
C ARG A 370 -33.35 -0.57 5.18
N GLY A 371 -32.94 0.57 5.75
CA GLY A 371 -33.33 0.99 7.09
C GLY A 371 -34.82 1.17 7.23
N VAL A 372 -35.47 1.81 6.24
CA VAL A 372 -36.95 2.00 6.19
C VAL A 372 -37.65 0.67 6.05
N GLU A 373 -37.24 -0.16 5.09
CA GLU A 373 -37.89 -1.46 4.82
C GLU A 373 -37.80 -2.46 5.99
N THR A 374 -36.65 -2.47 6.68
CA THR A 374 -36.40 -3.46 7.76
C THR A 374 -36.64 -2.91 9.15
N GLY A 375 -36.91 -1.60 9.33
CA GLY A 375 -36.98 -0.93 10.62
C GLY A 375 -35.68 -0.97 11.42
N ARG A 376 -34.54 -1.29 10.77
CA ARG A 376 -33.24 -1.42 11.40
C ARG A 376 -32.47 -0.11 11.38
N THR A 377 -31.85 0.24 12.50
CA THR A 377 -30.92 1.37 12.57
C THR A 377 -29.63 1.04 11.82
N ILE A 378 -29.31 1.83 10.79
CA ILE A 378 -28.06 1.73 10.03
C ILE A 378 -26.93 2.42 10.82
N ARG A 379 -25.78 1.77 10.91
CA ARG A 379 -24.63 2.24 11.71
C ARG A 379 -23.45 2.64 10.83
N VAL A 380 -22.67 3.57 11.33
CA VAL A 380 -21.33 3.86 10.78
C VAL A 380 -20.48 2.58 10.84
N GLY A 381 -19.74 2.31 9.76
CA GLY A 381 -18.95 1.09 9.61
C GLY A 381 -19.69 -0.05 8.87
N GLU A 382 -21.00 0.06 8.64
CA GLU A 382 -21.71 -0.93 7.83
C GLU A 382 -21.24 -0.89 6.38
N ARG A 383 -21.18 -2.07 5.77
CA ARG A 383 -20.77 -2.26 4.37
C ARG A 383 -22.02 -2.48 3.52
N VAL A 384 -22.09 -1.74 2.43
CA VAL A 384 -23.15 -1.87 1.43
C VAL A 384 -22.54 -2.39 0.14
N ALA A 385 -22.97 -3.56 -0.28
CA ALA A 385 -22.60 -4.14 -1.58
C ALA A 385 -23.72 -3.84 -2.58
N TYR A 386 -23.37 -3.26 -3.73
CA TYR A 386 -24.34 -2.87 -4.74
C TYR A 386 -23.74 -2.92 -6.15
N TYR A 387 -24.60 -2.95 -7.14
CA TYR A 387 -24.26 -2.85 -8.55
C TYR A 387 -25.14 -1.77 -9.23
N LEU A 388 -24.77 -1.38 -10.45
CA LEU A 388 -25.57 -0.46 -11.28
C LEU A 388 -26.38 -1.30 -12.25
N ALA A 389 -27.72 -1.26 -12.10
CA ALA A 389 -28.64 -1.89 -13.02
C ALA A 389 -28.89 -1.02 -14.27
N SER A 390 -29.45 -1.62 -15.31
CA SER A 390 -29.97 -0.88 -16.45
C SER A 390 -31.10 0.03 -16.00
N ALA A 391 -31.02 1.32 -16.35
CA ALA A 391 -31.97 2.31 -15.92
C ALA A 391 -32.51 3.09 -17.12
N GLU A 392 -33.65 3.74 -16.97
CA GLU A 392 -34.23 4.63 -17.97
C GLU A 392 -33.26 5.79 -18.30
N ARG A 393 -33.36 6.29 -19.53
CA ARG A 393 -32.53 7.37 -20.03
C ARG A 393 -32.67 8.60 -19.15
N GLY A 394 -31.61 9.01 -18.47
CA GLY A 394 -31.59 10.18 -17.60
C GLY A 394 -31.63 9.88 -16.10
N ALA A 395 -31.74 8.61 -15.68
CA ALA A 395 -31.61 8.24 -14.27
C ALA A 395 -30.23 8.60 -13.74
N ARG A 396 -30.17 9.13 -12.51
CA ARG A 396 -28.89 9.43 -11.84
C ARG A 396 -28.24 8.12 -11.39
N GLY A 397 -26.91 8.07 -11.32
CA GLY A 397 -26.19 6.84 -11.02
C GLY A 397 -26.60 6.17 -9.70
N PHE A 398 -27.01 6.90 -8.68
CA PHE A 398 -27.49 6.32 -7.42
C PHE A 398 -28.93 5.75 -7.55
N GLU A 399 -29.75 6.20 -8.47
CA GLU A 399 -31.12 5.72 -8.73
C GLU A 399 -31.11 4.36 -9.44
N ALA A 400 -30.07 4.11 -10.24
CA ALA A 400 -29.83 2.84 -10.91
C ALA A 400 -29.20 1.79 -10.01
N ALA A 401 -28.76 2.14 -8.79
CA ALA A 401 -28.11 1.23 -7.88
C ALA A 401 -29.10 0.20 -7.31
N ARG A 402 -28.66 -1.06 -7.23
CA ARG A 402 -29.37 -2.17 -6.61
C ARG A 402 -28.45 -2.87 -5.60
N VAL A 403 -29.02 -3.36 -4.50
CA VAL A 403 -28.23 -4.18 -3.56
C VAL A 403 -27.76 -5.46 -4.27
N ALA A 404 -26.53 -5.88 -3.98
CA ALA A 404 -25.90 -7.01 -4.68
C ALA A 404 -26.69 -8.32 -4.52
N GLU A 405 -27.35 -8.49 -3.38
CA GLU A 405 -28.18 -9.66 -3.09
C GLU A 405 -29.45 -9.75 -3.96
N ALA A 406 -29.85 -8.69 -4.64
CA ALA A 406 -31.01 -8.66 -5.52
C ALA A 406 -30.71 -9.10 -6.97
N TRP A 407 -29.43 -9.28 -7.32
CA TRP A 407 -29.07 -9.70 -8.68
C TRP A 407 -29.42 -11.18 -8.92
N ASP A 408 -30.07 -11.44 -10.04
CA ASP A 408 -30.46 -12.78 -10.48
C ASP A 408 -29.68 -13.19 -11.74
N PRO A 409 -28.82 -14.22 -11.69
CA PRO A 409 -28.07 -14.70 -12.84
C PRO A 409 -28.96 -15.28 -13.96
N ALA A 410 -30.21 -15.65 -13.65
CA ALA A 410 -31.15 -16.12 -14.67
C ALA A 410 -31.85 -14.97 -15.42
N ALA A 411 -31.79 -13.75 -14.87
CA ALA A 411 -32.38 -12.55 -15.47
C ALA A 411 -31.46 -11.35 -15.19
N PRO A 412 -30.22 -11.34 -15.76
CA PRO A 412 -29.23 -10.32 -15.48
C PRO A 412 -29.73 -8.94 -15.92
N ASP A 413 -29.64 -7.96 -15.02
CA ASP A 413 -30.14 -6.59 -15.23
C ASP A 413 -29.07 -5.52 -15.05
N GLU A 414 -27.82 -5.90 -14.83
CA GLU A 414 -26.73 -4.95 -14.72
C GLU A 414 -26.51 -4.16 -16.02
N SER A 415 -26.12 -2.90 -15.87
CA SER A 415 -25.98 -1.96 -16.98
C SER A 415 -24.76 -2.26 -17.85
N THR A 416 -24.95 -2.97 -18.97
CA THR A 416 -23.89 -3.20 -19.97
C THR A 416 -23.17 -1.91 -20.39
N PRO A 417 -23.84 -0.81 -20.74
CA PRO A 417 -23.16 0.44 -21.13
C PRO A 417 -22.28 1.00 -20.01
N TYR A 418 -22.76 0.93 -18.74
CA TYR A 418 -21.98 1.40 -17.59
C TYR A 418 -20.69 0.57 -17.41
N TYR A 419 -20.79 -0.76 -17.46
CA TYR A 419 -19.62 -1.61 -17.23
C TYR A 419 -18.65 -1.62 -18.41
N LEU A 420 -19.10 -1.39 -19.64
CA LEU A 420 -18.22 -1.13 -20.78
C LEU A 420 -17.44 0.17 -20.59
N ASP A 421 -18.12 1.26 -20.22
CA ASP A 421 -17.45 2.54 -19.90
C ASP A 421 -16.46 2.38 -18.73
N ARG A 422 -16.80 1.58 -17.72
CA ARG A 422 -15.86 1.25 -16.63
C ARG A 422 -14.62 0.52 -17.13
N LEU A 423 -14.78 -0.45 -18.04
CA LEU A 423 -13.65 -1.16 -18.64
C LEU A 423 -12.77 -0.18 -19.43
N ASP A 424 -13.38 0.71 -20.22
CA ASP A 424 -12.65 1.74 -20.98
C ASP A 424 -11.89 2.69 -20.04
N GLN A 425 -12.46 3.08 -18.89
CA GLN A 425 -11.77 3.86 -17.85
C GLN A 425 -10.60 3.10 -17.22
N PHE A 426 -10.68 1.77 -17.09
CA PHE A 426 -9.55 0.97 -16.63
C PHE A 426 -8.47 0.84 -17.69
N ALA A 427 -8.85 0.66 -18.94
CA ALA A 427 -7.95 0.65 -20.08
C ALA A 427 -7.19 1.98 -20.24
N ALA A 428 -7.86 3.12 -20.06
CA ALA A 428 -7.27 4.45 -20.15
C ALA A 428 -6.09 4.68 -19.18
N ARG A 429 -5.96 3.88 -18.12
CA ARG A 429 -4.78 3.92 -17.23
C ARG A 429 -3.49 3.52 -17.92
N PHE A 430 -3.60 2.77 -19.01
CA PHE A 430 -2.46 2.30 -19.79
C PHE A 430 -2.05 3.26 -20.91
N GLU A 431 -2.88 4.27 -21.25
CA GLU A 431 -2.58 5.24 -22.31
C GLU A 431 -1.18 5.87 -22.19
N PRO A 432 -0.68 6.27 -20.99
CA PRO A 432 0.65 6.87 -20.86
C PRO A 432 1.82 5.99 -21.27
N PHE A 433 1.59 4.67 -21.39
CA PHE A 433 2.62 3.70 -21.75
C PHE A 433 2.73 3.43 -23.25
N PHE A 434 1.89 4.06 -24.07
CA PHE A 434 1.95 3.96 -25.52
C PHE A 434 2.64 5.18 -26.13
N ALA A 435 3.37 4.96 -27.22
CA ALA A 435 4.12 6.05 -27.88
C ALA A 435 3.18 7.14 -28.42
N THR A 436 2.02 6.75 -28.91
CA THR A 436 0.99 7.68 -29.40
C THR A 436 -0.41 7.31 -28.91
N PRO A 437 -1.34 8.29 -28.85
CA PRO A 437 -2.75 7.98 -28.59
C PRO A 437 -3.40 7.08 -29.67
N HIS A 438 -2.80 7.01 -30.86
CA HIS A 438 -3.23 6.11 -31.90
C HIS A 438 -2.90 4.66 -31.57
N ASP A 439 -1.65 4.38 -31.13
CA ASP A 439 -1.23 3.05 -30.69
C ASP A 439 -2.13 2.53 -29.56
N PHE A 440 -2.41 3.38 -28.57
CA PHE A 440 -3.33 3.06 -27.48
C PHE A 440 -4.72 2.67 -27.99
N ARG A 441 -5.31 3.50 -28.87
CA ARG A 441 -6.64 3.24 -29.42
C ARG A 441 -6.69 1.96 -30.24
N GLN A 442 -5.65 1.63 -31.01
CA GLN A 442 -5.61 0.37 -31.75
C GLN A 442 -5.69 -0.85 -30.83
N VAL A 443 -5.02 -0.80 -29.68
CA VAL A 443 -5.03 -1.92 -28.72
C VAL A 443 -6.35 -2.01 -27.96
N PHE A 444 -6.95 -0.87 -27.60
CA PHE A 444 -8.16 -0.81 -26.77
C PHE A 444 -9.39 -0.33 -27.58
N SER A 445 -9.62 -0.94 -28.73
CA SER A 445 -10.77 -0.70 -29.60
C SER A 445 -11.36 -2.00 -30.13
N GLU A 446 -12.65 -2.01 -30.41
CA GLU A 446 -13.34 -3.06 -31.19
C GLU A 446 -13.30 -2.79 -32.69
N GLU A 447 -13.00 -1.56 -33.09
CA GLU A 447 -13.03 -1.12 -34.48
C GLU A 447 -11.73 -1.48 -35.18
N ASP A 448 -11.71 -2.59 -35.86
CA ASP A 448 -10.62 -2.98 -36.75
C ASP A 448 -11.16 -3.50 -38.07
N LEU A 449 -11.21 -2.60 -39.04
CA LEU A 449 -11.67 -2.91 -40.41
C LEU A 449 -10.68 -3.77 -41.22
N PHE A 450 -9.42 -3.84 -40.79
CA PHE A 450 -8.33 -4.50 -41.52
C PHE A 450 -7.62 -5.63 -40.75
N GLY A 451 -8.06 -5.92 -39.52
CA GLY A 451 -7.43 -6.84 -38.62
C GLY A 451 -6.31 -6.21 -37.77
N PHE A 452 -6.29 -6.53 -36.50
CA PHE A 452 -5.30 -5.98 -35.54
C PHE A 452 -3.87 -6.45 -35.86
N ASP A 453 -2.97 -5.51 -36.17
CA ASP A 453 -1.53 -5.81 -36.33
C ASP A 453 -0.71 -5.25 -35.14
N PRO A 454 -0.27 -6.10 -34.20
CA PRO A 454 0.50 -5.67 -33.04
C PRO A 454 1.92 -5.16 -33.37
N ARG A 455 2.46 -5.49 -34.57
CA ARG A 455 3.86 -5.16 -34.94
C ARG A 455 4.11 -3.67 -35.13
N GLY A 456 3.08 -2.90 -35.39
CA GLY A 456 3.14 -1.43 -35.52
C GLY A 456 3.07 -0.67 -34.21
N ILE A 457 2.62 -1.30 -33.14
CA ILE A 457 2.38 -0.68 -31.84
C ILE A 457 3.69 -0.47 -31.09
N ARG A 458 3.90 0.73 -30.59
CA ARG A 458 5.10 1.09 -29.84
C ARG A 458 4.76 1.48 -28.41
N LEU A 459 5.51 0.93 -27.45
CA LEU A 459 5.46 1.35 -26.07
C LEU A 459 6.39 2.56 -25.87
N ARG A 460 6.01 3.40 -24.92
CA ARG A 460 6.75 4.61 -24.54
C ARG A 460 7.60 4.32 -23.31
N VAL A 461 8.84 4.76 -23.37
CA VAL A 461 9.75 4.86 -22.22
C VAL A 461 10.24 6.29 -22.21
N ASP A 462 9.91 7.03 -21.16
CA ASP A 462 10.42 8.39 -20.95
C ASP A 462 11.50 8.35 -19.88
N GLU A 463 12.64 8.91 -20.18
CA GLU A 463 13.76 9.07 -19.26
C GLU A 463 14.11 10.57 -19.15
N ARG A 464 14.19 11.08 -17.91
CA ARG A 464 14.65 12.46 -17.72
C ARG A 464 16.11 12.60 -18.09
N PRO A 465 16.47 13.66 -18.83
CA PRO A 465 17.87 13.97 -19.12
C PRO A 465 18.70 14.06 -17.82
N PRO A 466 19.97 13.63 -17.84
CA PRO A 466 20.84 13.73 -16.67
C PRO A 466 20.97 15.14 -16.09
N GLU A 467 20.91 16.17 -16.92
CA GLU A 467 21.06 17.60 -16.56
C GLU A 467 19.87 18.12 -15.74
N GLU A 468 18.66 17.61 -15.95
CA GLU A 468 17.47 17.95 -15.13
C GLU A 468 17.49 17.33 -13.73
N LEU A 469 18.48 16.46 -13.46
CA LEU A 469 18.59 15.72 -12.19
C LEU A 469 19.49 16.40 -11.16
N GLU A 470 20.25 17.42 -11.56
CA GLU A 470 21.12 18.22 -10.68
C GLU A 470 20.37 19.41 -10.07
N ASP A 471 19.38 19.96 -10.77
CA ASP A 471 18.67 21.19 -10.39
C ASP A 471 17.36 20.94 -9.59
N ASP A 472 16.78 19.74 -9.62
CA ASP A 472 15.52 19.39 -8.92
C ASP A 472 15.75 19.00 -7.44
N VAL A 473 16.73 19.64 -6.78
CA VAL A 473 16.97 19.49 -5.36
C VAL A 473 16.38 20.69 -4.64
N PRO A 474 15.19 20.59 -4.06
CA PRO A 474 14.75 21.63 -3.13
C PRO A 474 15.68 21.58 -1.92
N PHE A 475 16.41 22.65 -1.72
CA PHE A 475 17.19 22.95 -0.54
C PHE A 475 16.29 23.09 0.69
#